data_4d721b90cc15271fcdff9f0ddb0a132d
#
_entry.id   4d721b90cc15271fcdff9f0ddb0a132d
#
_cell.length_a   1.000
_cell.length_b   1.000
_cell.length_c   1.000
_cell.angle_alpha   90.00
_cell.angle_beta   90.00
_cell.angle_gamma   90.00
#
_symmetry.space_group_name_H-M   'P 1'
#
loop_
_entity.id
_entity.type
_entity.pdbx_description
1 polymer ?
#
loop_
_entity_poly.entity_id
_entity_poly.type
_entity_poly.pdbx_seq_one_letter_code
_entity_poly.pdbx_strand_id
1 'polypeptide(L)'
;LAAGIDVYTAVNIQHIESLNDVVAQITGSIVRETVPDAFFELADDIRLIDIPPKELLQRLKEGKVYRPQQAQQALRGFFRQGNISALRELALRFTARHVDQDMLAYMRLHKIEGPWPASGKVMVCVSASPFSAQLIRAAQRLAQGLHAEFLAVHIETPERRFPHGDKERERLWRNLNLAKELGGQILTTA
;
A
#
# COMPACT_ATOMS: atom_id res chain seq x y z
N LEU A 1 9.44 -24.13 -11.62
CA LEU A 1 8.85 -23.37 -12.74
C LEU A 1 9.60 -23.64 -14.04
N ALA A 2 10.92 -23.45 -14.12
CA ALA A 2 11.69 -23.66 -15.35
C ALA A 2 11.62 -25.10 -15.90
N ALA A 3 11.26 -26.07 -15.09
CA ALA A 3 11.06 -27.48 -15.48
C ALA A 3 9.60 -27.80 -15.86
N GLY A 4 8.71 -26.80 -15.96
CA GLY A 4 7.29 -27.00 -16.27
C GLY A 4 6.50 -27.63 -15.11
N ILE A 5 6.95 -27.45 -13.87
CA ILE A 5 6.28 -27.97 -12.68
C ILE A 5 5.52 -26.84 -12.00
N ASP A 6 4.23 -27.05 -11.76
CA ASP A 6 3.41 -26.12 -10.96
C ASP A 6 3.82 -26.20 -9.49
N VAL A 7 4.00 -25.03 -8.88
CA VAL A 7 4.41 -24.90 -7.48
C VAL A 7 3.32 -24.17 -6.69
N TYR A 8 2.76 -24.84 -5.69
CA TYR A 8 1.83 -24.25 -4.74
C TYR A 8 2.55 -24.03 -3.42
N THR A 9 2.48 -22.80 -2.91
CA THR A 9 3.09 -22.45 -1.62
C THR A 9 2.13 -21.66 -0.77
N ALA A 10 2.27 -21.75 0.55
CA ALA A 10 1.52 -20.93 1.49
C ALA A 10 2.50 -20.06 2.27
N VAL A 11 2.25 -18.75 2.28
CA VAL A 11 3.05 -17.77 3.02
C VAL A 11 2.16 -17.04 4.01
N ASN A 12 2.59 -16.97 5.27
CA ASN A 12 1.90 -16.16 6.26
C ASN A 12 2.35 -14.71 6.15
N ILE A 13 1.42 -13.78 6.38
CA ILE A 13 1.65 -12.33 6.26
C ILE A 13 2.86 -11.81 7.04
N GLN A 14 3.15 -12.41 8.20
CA GLN A 14 4.28 -12.02 9.04
C GLN A 14 5.65 -12.33 8.44
N HIS A 15 5.72 -13.16 7.41
CA HIS A 15 6.97 -13.50 6.74
C HIS A 15 7.26 -12.61 5.52
N ILE A 16 6.38 -11.70 5.15
CA ILE A 16 6.60 -10.77 4.05
C ILE A 16 7.60 -9.70 4.49
N GLU A 17 8.69 -9.55 3.74
CA GLU A 17 9.83 -8.71 4.13
C GLU A 17 9.44 -7.24 4.33
N SER A 18 8.70 -6.64 3.42
CA SER A 18 8.25 -5.24 3.50
C SER A 18 7.30 -4.96 4.66
N LEU A 19 6.71 -5.99 5.25
CA LEU A 19 5.76 -5.86 6.36
C LEU A 19 6.38 -6.18 7.73
N ASN A 20 7.64 -6.61 7.79
CA ASN A 20 8.28 -7.10 9.01
C ASN A 20 8.25 -6.08 10.15
N ASP A 21 8.56 -4.82 9.87
CA ASP A 21 8.54 -3.73 10.86
C ASP A 21 7.13 -3.48 11.41
N VAL A 22 6.12 -3.49 10.53
CA VAL A 22 4.72 -3.29 10.92
C VAL A 22 4.23 -4.48 11.75
N VAL A 23 4.59 -5.69 11.37
CA VAL A 23 4.29 -6.91 12.13
C VAL A 23 4.94 -6.86 13.52
N ALA A 24 6.19 -6.42 13.62
CA ALA A 24 6.88 -6.25 14.89
C ALA A 24 6.19 -5.20 15.80
N GLN A 25 5.72 -4.09 15.23
CA GLN A 25 4.95 -3.07 15.96
C GLN A 25 3.61 -3.60 16.48
N ILE A 26 2.89 -4.41 15.69
CA ILE A 26 1.59 -4.98 16.07
C ILE A 26 1.75 -6.06 17.13
N THR A 27 2.72 -6.96 16.94
CA THR A 27 2.81 -8.19 17.73
C THR A 27 3.81 -8.12 18.89
N GLY A 28 4.72 -7.13 18.86
CA GLY A 28 5.87 -7.07 19.75
C GLY A 28 6.94 -8.13 19.48
N SER A 29 6.89 -8.80 18.33
CA SER A 29 7.79 -9.91 17.98
C SER A 29 8.43 -9.67 16.61
N ILE A 30 9.75 -9.82 16.54
CA ILE A 30 10.49 -9.74 15.27
C ILE A 30 10.52 -11.12 14.63
N VAL A 31 10.02 -11.20 13.41
CA VAL A 31 10.09 -12.41 12.58
C VAL A 31 11.42 -12.40 11.82
N ARG A 32 12.25 -13.41 12.03
CA ARG A 32 13.60 -13.47 11.43
C ARG A 32 13.61 -14.10 10.04
N GLU A 33 12.68 -14.99 9.78
CA GLU A 33 12.55 -15.66 8.48
C GLU A 33 11.59 -14.87 7.62
N THR A 34 12.11 -14.18 6.62
CA THR A 34 11.32 -13.36 5.70
C THR A 34 11.37 -13.90 4.27
N VAL A 35 10.34 -13.61 3.52
CA VAL A 35 10.22 -13.87 2.09
C VAL A 35 10.28 -12.53 1.36
N PRO A 36 11.21 -12.32 0.41
CA PRO A 36 11.29 -11.08 -0.36
C PRO A 36 10.00 -10.81 -1.14
N ASP A 37 9.61 -9.54 -1.25
CA ASP A 37 8.41 -9.13 -1.98
C ASP A 37 8.46 -9.53 -3.46
N ALA A 38 9.65 -9.52 -4.07
CA ALA A 38 9.87 -9.99 -5.44
C ALA A 38 9.42 -11.45 -5.68
N PHE A 39 9.31 -12.27 -4.63
CA PHE A 39 8.80 -13.62 -4.74
C PHE A 39 7.32 -13.66 -5.14
N PHE A 40 6.55 -12.68 -4.67
CA PHE A 40 5.13 -12.58 -5.01
C PHE A 40 4.90 -12.07 -6.43
N GLU A 41 5.85 -11.32 -6.98
CA GLU A 41 5.81 -10.86 -8.40
C GLU A 41 6.00 -12.02 -9.39
N LEU A 42 6.55 -13.16 -8.93
CA LEU A 42 6.71 -14.37 -9.74
C LEU A 42 5.49 -15.28 -9.71
N ALA A 43 4.50 -14.99 -8.87
CA ALA A 43 3.31 -15.82 -8.73
C ALA A 43 2.30 -15.51 -9.84
N ASP A 44 1.78 -16.56 -10.48
CA ASP A 44 0.71 -16.43 -11.48
C ASP A 44 -0.66 -16.18 -10.85
N ASP A 45 -0.85 -16.60 -9.58
CA ASP A 45 -2.11 -16.44 -8.85
C ASP A 45 -1.84 -16.32 -7.33
N ILE A 46 -2.42 -15.29 -6.71
CA ILE A 46 -2.33 -15.07 -5.27
C ILE A 46 -3.71 -15.16 -4.65
N ARG A 47 -3.90 -16.15 -3.76
CA ARG A 47 -5.17 -16.41 -3.07
C ARG A 47 -5.06 -16.16 -1.59
N LEU A 48 -5.92 -15.30 -1.06
CA LEU A 48 -6.05 -15.12 0.37
C LEU A 48 -6.84 -16.26 0.98
N ILE A 49 -6.21 -17.01 1.88
CA ILE A 49 -6.90 -17.97 2.74
C ILE A 49 -7.30 -17.25 4.02
N ASP A 50 -8.52 -16.77 4.08
CA ASP A 50 -9.01 -15.97 5.20
C ASP A 50 -9.74 -16.82 6.22
N ILE A 51 -9.34 -16.69 7.49
CA ILE A 51 -10.01 -17.32 8.64
C ILE A 51 -10.38 -16.21 9.63
N PRO A 52 -11.65 -16.11 10.05
CA PRO A 52 -12.05 -15.14 11.06
C PRO A 52 -11.22 -15.26 12.35
N PRO A 53 -10.82 -14.14 12.97
CA PRO A 53 -9.96 -14.17 14.17
C PRO A 53 -10.48 -15.06 15.29
N LYS A 54 -11.79 -15.07 15.51
CA LYS A 54 -12.42 -15.93 16.53
C LYS A 54 -12.23 -17.41 16.25
N GLU A 55 -12.36 -17.80 14.98
CA GLU A 55 -12.19 -19.19 14.55
C GLU A 55 -10.73 -19.63 14.66
N LEU A 56 -9.78 -18.78 14.26
CA LEU A 56 -8.35 -19.08 14.42
C LEU A 56 -7.98 -19.26 15.90
N LEU A 57 -8.47 -18.38 16.78
CA LEU A 57 -8.26 -18.51 18.21
C LEU A 57 -8.85 -19.80 18.79
N GLN A 58 -10.01 -20.22 18.30
CA GLN A 58 -10.63 -21.47 18.70
C GLN A 58 -9.79 -22.68 18.26
N ARG A 59 -9.33 -22.71 17.02
CA ARG A 59 -8.42 -23.76 16.49
C ARG A 59 -7.10 -23.83 17.27
N LEU A 60 -6.56 -22.68 17.68
CA LEU A 60 -5.37 -22.62 18.54
C LEU A 60 -5.62 -23.24 19.92
N LYS A 61 -6.76 -22.92 20.57
CA LYS A 61 -7.16 -23.49 21.86
C LYS A 61 -7.38 -25.01 21.78
N GLU A 62 -7.89 -25.49 20.68
CA GLU A 62 -8.13 -26.91 20.40
C GLU A 62 -6.85 -27.68 20.04
N GLY A 63 -5.69 -27.02 20.02
CA GLY A 63 -4.41 -27.64 19.70
C GLY A 63 -4.26 -28.05 18.23
N LYS A 64 -5.11 -27.53 17.32
CA LYS A 64 -5.11 -27.88 15.89
C LYS A 64 -3.98 -27.16 15.12
N VAL A 65 -3.36 -26.13 15.71
CA VAL A 65 -2.30 -25.33 15.08
C VAL A 65 -0.96 -25.53 15.77
N TYR A 66 -0.96 -25.58 17.11
CA TYR A 66 0.22 -25.80 17.94
C TYR A 66 -0.07 -26.83 19.03
N ARG A 67 0.98 -27.47 19.55
CA ARG A 67 0.85 -28.32 20.75
C ARG A 67 0.31 -27.49 21.92
N PRO A 68 -0.49 -28.06 22.83
CA PRO A 68 -1.23 -27.32 23.87
C PRO A 68 -0.36 -26.36 24.72
N GLN A 69 0.85 -26.78 25.07
CA GLN A 69 1.78 -25.94 25.86
C GLN A 69 2.27 -24.72 25.10
N GLN A 70 2.57 -24.86 23.80
CA GLN A 70 2.99 -23.79 22.91
C GLN A 70 1.82 -22.85 22.56
N ALA A 71 0.61 -23.41 22.43
CA ALA A 71 -0.60 -22.65 22.13
C ALA A 71 -0.91 -21.61 23.23
N GLN A 72 -0.77 -21.96 24.51
CA GLN A 72 -1.00 -21.02 25.62
C GLN A 72 -0.03 -19.84 25.62
N GLN A 73 1.25 -20.07 25.35
CA GLN A 73 2.25 -19.02 25.26
C GLN A 73 2.01 -18.12 24.02
N ALA A 74 1.67 -18.73 22.89
CA ALA A 74 1.35 -18.02 21.64
C ALA A 74 0.11 -17.13 21.78
N LEU A 75 -0.94 -17.60 22.49
CA LEU A 75 -2.16 -16.83 22.77
C LEU A 75 -1.92 -15.61 23.69
N ARG A 76 -0.95 -15.68 24.59
CA ARG A 76 -0.58 -14.56 25.46
C ARG A 76 0.27 -13.50 24.76
N GLY A 77 0.96 -13.87 23.69
CA GLY A 77 1.87 -13.02 22.92
C GLY A 77 1.31 -12.65 21.54
N PHE A 78 1.82 -13.32 20.54
CA PHE A 78 1.56 -13.05 19.12
C PHE A 78 0.08 -13.15 18.73
N PHE A 79 -0.61 -14.20 19.16
CA PHE A 79 -1.99 -14.49 18.76
C PHE A 79 -3.04 -13.86 19.70
N ARG A 80 -2.88 -12.60 20.05
CA ARG A 80 -3.97 -11.83 20.68
C ARG A 80 -5.00 -11.48 19.60
N GLN A 81 -6.27 -11.39 19.98
CA GLN A 81 -7.35 -11.09 19.03
C GLN A 81 -7.10 -9.80 18.22
N GLY A 82 -6.62 -8.75 18.88
CA GLY A 82 -6.27 -7.48 18.21
C GLY A 82 -5.15 -7.66 17.18
N ASN A 83 -4.08 -8.38 17.53
CA ASN A 83 -2.97 -8.65 16.64
C ASN A 83 -3.42 -9.44 15.40
N ILE A 84 -4.23 -10.50 15.61
CA ILE A 84 -4.77 -11.30 14.49
C ILE A 84 -5.63 -10.44 13.58
N SER A 85 -6.47 -9.55 14.14
CA SER A 85 -7.30 -8.65 13.35
C SER A 85 -6.45 -7.70 12.52
N ALA A 86 -5.38 -7.13 13.10
CA ALA A 86 -4.47 -6.25 12.38
C ALA A 86 -3.64 -6.99 11.32
N LEU A 87 -3.16 -8.20 11.62
CA LEU A 87 -2.45 -9.03 10.64
C LEU A 87 -3.37 -9.45 9.48
N ARG A 88 -4.64 -9.76 9.77
CA ARG A 88 -5.65 -10.03 8.73
C ARG A 88 -5.87 -8.82 7.83
N GLU A 89 -5.98 -7.63 8.40
CA GLU A 89 -6.09 -6.39 7.63
C GLU A 89 -4.88 -6.16 6.73
N LEU A 90 -3.66 -6.40 7.23
CA LEU A 90 -2.44 -6.33 6.42
C LEU A 90 -2.49 -7.34 5.26
N ALA A 91 -2.95 -8.57 5.50
CA ALA A 91 -3.06 -9.59 4.45
C ALA A 91 -4.06 -9.19 3.37
N LEU A 92 -5.23 -8.66 3.76
CA LEU A 92 -6.23 -8.16 2.83
C LEU A 92 -5.68 -7.02 1.97
N ARG A 93 -4.99 -6.06 2.59
CA ARG A 93 -4.36 -4.93 1.87
C ARG A 93 -3.25 -5.38 0.94
N PHE A 94 -2.42 -6.33 1.38
CA PHE A 94 -1.35 -6.88 0.55
C PHE A 94 -1.92 -7.56 -0.70
N THR A 95 -2.94 -8.40 -0.54
CA THR A 95 -3.61 -9.08 -1.65
C THR A 95 -4.31 -8.09 -2.59
N ALA A 96 -4.99 -7.08 -2.04
CA ALA A 96 -5.66 -6.05 -2.84
C ALA A 96 -4.69 -5.30 -3.76
N ARG A 97 -3.48 -4.96 -3.28
CA ARG A 97 -2.44 -4.30 -4.10
C ARG A 97 -2.02 -5.15 -5.31
N HIS A 98 -1.93 -6.47 -5.16
CA HIS A 98 -1.59 -7.37 -6.27
C HIS A 98 -2.71 -7.41 -7.30
N VAL A 99 -3.97 -7.48 -6.85
CA VAL A 99 -5.13 -7.40 -7.75
C VAL A 99 -5.16 -6.08 -8.52
N ASP A 100 -4.82 -4.96 -7.87
CA ASP A 100 -4.71 -3.65 -8.54
C ASP A 100 -3.58 -3.63 -9.59
N GLN A 101 -2.45 -4.25 -9.31
CA GLN A 101 -1.33 -4.37 -10.25
C GLN A 101 -1.70 -5.21 -11.48
N ASP A 102 -2.37 -6.35 -11.26
CA ASP A 102 -2.86 -7.22 -12.33
C ASP A 102 -3.88 -6.49 -13.21
N MET A 103 -4.80 -5.76 -12.58
CA MET A 103 -5.78 -4.93 -13.28
C MET A 103 -5.09 -3.87 -14.14
N LEU A 104 -4.09 -3.16 -13.62
CA LEU A 104 -3.35 -2.15 -14.36
C LEU A 104 -2.52 -2.76 -15.50
N ALA A 105 -1.96 -3.95 -15.31
CA ALA A 105 -1.26 -4.70 -16.35
C ALA A 105 -2.23 -5.10 -17.46
N TYR A 106 -3.40 -5.63 -17.10
CA TYR A 106 -4.46 -5.99 -18.06
C TYR A 106 -4.92 -4.77 -18.89
N MET A 107 -5.17 -3.63 -18.23
CA MET A 107 -5.58 -2.39 -18.90
C MET A 107 -4.54 -1.92 -19.92
N ARG A 108 -3.24 -1.95 -19.54
CA ARG A 108 -2.14 -1.59 -20.45
C ARG A 108 -2.09 -2.52 -21.66
N LEU A 109 -2.19 -3.82 -21.44
CA LEU A 109 -2.14 -4.83 -22.51
C LEU A 109 -3.29 -4.65 -23.52
N HIS A 110 -4.48 -4.33 -23.02
CA HIS A 110 -5.70 -4.20 -23.84
C HIS A 110 -5.97 -2.76 -24.30
N LYS A 111 -5.02 -1.82 -24.05
CA LYS A 111 -5.16 -0.39 -24.42
C LYS A 111 -6.47 0.22 -23.93
N ILE A 112 -6.89 -0.17 -22.72
CA ILE A 112 -8.07 0.40 -22.07
C ILE A 112 -7.69 1.78 -21.53
N GLU A 113 -8.27 2.83 -22.10
CA GLU A 113 -8.05 4.20 -21.66
C GLU A 113 -9.01 4.57 -20.52
N GLY A 114 -8.46 5.28 -19.54
CA GLY A 114 -9.19 5.78 -18.38
C GLY A 114 -9.11 4.88 -17.16
N PRO A 115 -9.21 5.46 -15.96
CA PRO A 115 -9.16 4.69 -14.72
C PRO A 115 -10.48 3.94 -14.52
N TRP A 116 -10.37 2.65 -14.22
CA TRP A 116 -11.50 1.97 -13.59
C TRP A 116 -11.63 2.52 -12.16
N PRO A 117 -12.86 2.77 -11.65
CA PRO A 117 -13.07 3.39 -10.35
C PRO A 117 -12.78 2.45 -9.17
N ALA A 118 -11.77 1.60 -9.30
CA ALA A 118 -11.39 0.62 -8.29
C ALA A 118 -10.50 1.21 -7.18
N SER A 119 -9.74 2.27 -7.49
CA SER A 119 -8.94 2.99 -6.50
C SER A 119 -9.25 4.49 -6.52
N GLY A 120 -9.51 5.06 -5.36
CA GLY A 120 -9.70 6.51 -5.22
C GLY A 120 -8.39 7.26 -5.49
N LYS A 121 -8.50 8.44 -6.11
CA LYS A 121 -7.38 9.37 -6.28
C LYS A 121 -7.67 10.67 -5.56
N VAL A 122 -6.71 11.19 -4.82
CA VAL A 122 -6.78 12.52 -4.24
C VAL A 122 -5.92 13.44 -5.09
N MET A 123 -6.57 14.40 -5.73
CA MET A 123 -5.90 15.39 -6.58
C MET A 123 -5.81 16.74 -5.86
N VAL A 124 -4.67 17.39 -5.96
CA VAL A 124 -4.46 18.77 -5.52
C VAL A 124 -3.92 19.63 -6.66
N CYS A 125 -4.56 20.77 -6.90
CA CYS A 125 -4.04 21.77 -7.84
C CYS A 125 -2.93 22.57 -7.15
N VAL A 126 -1.76 22.62 -7.79
CA VAL A 126 -0.55 23.27 -7.27
C VAL A 126 -0.23 24.51 -8.08
N SER A 127 -0.03 25.64 -7.39
CA SER A 127 0.36 26.91 -8.00
C SER A 127 1.53 27.55 -7.23
N ALA A 128 1.97 28.72 -7.66
CA ALA A 128 2.94 29.54 -6.95
C ALA A 128 2.37 30.18 -5.66
N SER A 129 1.13 29.86 -5.27
CA SER A 129 0.51 30.36 -4.04
C SER A 129 1.26 29.90 -2.78
N PRO A 130 1.44 30.75 -1.77
CA PRO A 130 1.99 30.35 -0.48
C PRO A 130 1.11 29.30 0.25
N PHE A 131 -0.17 29.23 -0.08
CA PHE A 131 -1.10 28.24 0.49
C PHE A 131 -0.96 26.83 -0.12
N SER A 132 -0.34 26.70 -1.30
CA SER A 132 -0.17 25.39 -1.97
C SER A 132 0.53 24.38 -1.08
N ALA A 133 1.52 24.77 -0.29
CA ALA A 133 2.22 23.86 0.62
C ALA A 133 1.29 23.27 1.71
N GLN A 134 0.32 24.05 2.20
CA GLN A 134 -0.67 23.56 3.17
C GLN A 134 -1.66 22.58 2.52
N LEU A 135 -2.12 22.92 1.31
CA LEU A 135 -3.03 22.07 0.54
C LEU A 135 -2.37 20.74 0.17
N ILE A 136 -1.11 20.75 -0.26
CA ILE A 136 -0.33 19.55 -0.58
C ILE A 136 -0.26 18.62 0.64
N ARG A 137 0.09 19.13 1.82
CA ARG A 137 0.14 18.32 3.05
C ARG A 137 -1.23 17.82 3.48
N ALA A 138 -2.29 18.62 3.30
CA ALA A 138 -3.65 18.19 3.61
C ALA A 138 -4.13 17.08 2.67
N ALA A 139 -3.89 17.23 1.37
CA ALA A 139 -4.23 16.24 0.35
C ALA A 139 -3.46 14.93 0.57
N GLN A 140 -2.19 15.00 0.92
CA GLN A 140 -1.38 13.83 1.23
C GLN A 140 -1.92 13.07 2.46
N ARG A 141 -2.27 13.77 3.55
CA ARG A 141 -2.90 13.10 4.71
C ARG A 141 -4.23 12.48 4.37
N LEU A 142 -5.04 13.14 3.54
CA LEU A 142 -6.31 12.61 3.07
C LEU A 142 -6.10 11.35 2.22
N ALA A 143 -5.15 11.39 1.26
CA ALA A 143 -4.80 10.25 0.43
C ALA A 143 -4.32 9.06 1.27
N GLN A 144 -3.48 9.30 2.28
CA GLN A 144 -3.05 8.27 3.21
C GLN A 144 -4.23 7.68 4.00
N GLY A 145 -5.13 8.52 4.53
CA GLY A 145 -6.31 8.05 5.27
C GLY A 145 -7.29 7.24 4.42
N LEU A 146 -7.41 7.57 3.14
CA LEU A 146 -8.26 6.88 2.16
C LEU A 146 -7.54 5.74 1.43
N HIS A 147 -6.24 5.53 1.65
CA HIS A 147 -5.40 4.62 0.87
C HIS A 147 -5.48 4.87 -0.64
N ALA A 148 -5.61 6.14 -1.01
CA ALA A 148 -5.77 6.62 -2.38
C ALA A 148 -4.43 7.10 -2.95
N GLU A 149 -4.29 7.06 -4.27
CA GLU A 149 -3.17 7.71 -4.95
C GLU A 149 -3.21 9.23 -4.75
N PHE A 150 -2.04 9.82 -4.55
CA PHE A 150 -1.88 11.27 -4.40
C PHE A 150 -1.33 11.89 -5.69
N LEU A 151 -2.11 12.80 -6.28
CA LEU A 151 -1.82 13.45 -7.54
C LEU A 151 -1.72 14.96 -7.35
N ALA A 152 -0.59 15.56 -7.72
CA ALA A 152 -0.37 17.00 -7.72
C ALA A 152 -0.38 17.53 -9.17
N VAL A 153 -1.35 18.37 -9.49
CA VAL A 153 -1.56 18.88 -10.85
C VAL A 153 -1.22 20.37 -10.91
N HIS A 154 -0.38 20.73 -11.87
CA HIS A 154 -0.13 22.11 -12.24
C HIS A 154 -0.64 22.36 -13.65
N ILE A 155 -1.48 23.40 -13.81
CA ILE A 155 -2.06 23.79 -15.09
C ILE A 155 -1.40 25.10 -15.55
N GLU A 156 -0.74 25.05 -16.70
CA GLU A 156 -0.22 26.24 -17.38
C GLU A 156 -1.32 26.89 -18.21
N THR A 157 -1.87 28.02 -17.74
CA THR A 157 -2.89 28.75 -18.50
C THR A 157 -2.24 29.70 -19.52
N PRO A 158 -2.75 29.78 -20.76
CA PRO A 158 -2.22 30.66 -21.81
C PRO A 158 -2.14 32.15 -21.39
N GLU A 159 -3.07 32.57 -20.56
CA GLU A 159 -3.14 33.94 -20.04
C GLU A 159 -2.01 34.27 -19.04
N ARG A 160 -1.38 33.24 -18.46
CA ARG A 160 -0.22 33.37 -17.58
C ARG A 160 1.13 33.17 -18.26
N ARG A 161 1.18 33.26 -19.59
CA ARG A 161 2.45 33.33 -20.37
C ARG A 161 3.28 34.59 -20.13
N PHE A 162 2.82 35.50 -19.28
CA PHE A 162 3.71 36.56 -18.78
C PHE A 162 4.72 35.93 -17.82
N PRO A 163 6.00 36.31 -17.91
CA PRO A 163 7.04 35.71 -17.09
C PRO A 163 6.66 35.87 -15.63
N HIS A 164 6.35 34.77 -14.98
CA HIS A 164 6.30 34.74 -13.53
C HIS A 164 7.61 35.31 -13.03
N GLY A 165 7.57 36.29 -12.11
CA GLY A 165 8.80 36.82 -11.53
C GLY A 165 9.58 35.62 -10.93
N ASP A 166 10.91 35.70 -10.93
CA ASP A 166 11.78 34.58 -10.48
C ASP A 166 11.35 33.98 -9.13
N LYS A 167 10.80 34.81 -8.24
CA LYS A 167 10.24 34.35 -6.93
C LYS A 167 9.01 33.46 -7.05
N GLU A 168 8.15 33.64 -8.04
CA GLU A 168 6.97 32.80 -8.25
C GLU A 168 7.34 31.46 -8.86
N ARG A 169 8.27 31.45 -9.82
CA ARG A 169 8.82 30.21 -10.37
C ARG A 169 9.49 29.35 -9.29
N GLU A 170 10.30 29.99 -8.47
CA GLU A 170 10.99 29.29 -7.37
C GLU A 170 10.00 28.74 -6.35
N ARG A 171 8.90 29.46 -6.05
CA ARG A 171 7.85 28.98 -5.15
C ARG A 171 7.06 27.81 -5.74
N LEU A 172 6.69 27.89 -7.02
CA LEU A 172 6.04 26.79 -7.73
C LEU A 172 6.91 25.55 -7.72
N TRP A 173 8.19 25.69 -8.05
CA TRP A 173 9.14 24.58 -8.05
C TRP A 173 9.26 23.95 -6.66
N ARG A 174 9.37 24.76 -5.60
CA ARG A 174 9.39 24.25 -4.21
C ARG A 174 8.10 23.51 -3.85
N ASN A 175 6.94 24.00 -4.27
CA ASN A 175 5.66 23.34 -4.00
C ASN A 175 5.54 22.00 -4.74
N LEU A 176 5.97 21.93 -6.00
CA LEU A 176 5.97 20.67 -6.77
C LEU A 176 6.95 19.66 -6.18
N ASN A 177 8.15 20.10 -5.79
CA ASN A 177 9.09 19.20 -5.11
C ASN A 177 8.55 18.68 -3.78
N LEU A 178 7.90 19.52 -2.97
CA LEU A 178 7.23 19.08 -1.75
C LEU A 178 6.20 17.99 -2.03
N ALA A 179 5.39 18.13 -3.08
CA ALA A 179 4.43 17.10 -3.46
C ALA A 179 5.12 15.78 -3.82
N LYS A 180 6.23 15.85 -4.56
CA LYS A 180 7.05 14.68 -4.93
C LYS A 180 7.68 14.01 -3.72
N GLU A 181 8.27 14.78 -2.79
CA GLU A 181 8.85 14.27 -1.55
C GLU A 181 7.82 13.57 -0.66
N LEU A 182 6.56 14.01 -0.73
CA LEU A 182 5.45 13.41 -0.01
C LEU A 182 4.80 12.22 -0.76
N GLY A 183 5.45 11.72 -1.83
CA GLY A 183 5.00 10.55 -2.58
C GLY A 183 3.92 10.83 -3.63
N GLY A 184 3.67 12.10 -3.96
CA GLY A 184 2.70 12.49 -4.99
C GLY A 184 3.25 12.32 -6.41
N GLN A 185 2.38 11.88 -7.32
CA GLN A 185 2.64 11.96 -8.76
C GLN A 185 2.41 13.39 -9.23
N ILE A 186 3.32 13.93 -10.04
CA ILE A 186 3.21 15.29 -10.58
C ILE A 186 2.72 15.21 -12.02
N LEU A 187 1.67 15.94 -12.31
CA LEU A 187 1.19 16.20 -13.68
C LEU A 187 1.25 17.70 -13.96
N THR A 188 1.91 18.06 -15.06
CA THR A 188 1.86 19.41 -15.62
C THR A 188 1.16 19.34 -16.97
N THR A 189 0.13 20.15 -17.14
CA THR A 189 -0.66 20.24 -18.37
C THR A 189 -0.86 21.71 -18.76
N ALA A 190 -1.00 21.94 -20.06
CA ALA A 190 -1.26 23.26 -20.64
C ALA A 190 -2.71 23.36 -21.08
#